data_b8ad73982a76de0a1d755687168e1054
#
_entry.id   b8ad73982a76de0a1d755687168e1054
#
_cell.length_a   1.000
_cell.length_b   1.000
_cell.length_c   1.000
_cell.angle_alpha   90.00
_cell.angle_beta   90.00
_cell.angle_gamma   90.00
#
_symmetry.space_group_name_H-M   'P 1'
#
loop_
_entity.id
_entity.type
_entity.pdbx_description
1 polymer ?
#
loop_
_entity_poly.entity_id
_entity_poly.type
_entity_poly.pdbx_seq_one_letter_code
_entity_poly.pdbx_strand_id
1 'polypeptide(L)'
;MRGVGITAKDLRKKLGPNQALGGVSLDFEPGMLHGMIGPDGAGKTTFLRTLMGLLRPDSGAITFTLDGAAADFAKLRPLMAYMPQRQSLYADLSIGEHLDFFSDLYRLPKDVYAARRAELLKVTRLESFTDRPAGKLSGGMYKKLGLMCALLQSPNLLLLDEPTNGVDPISRREFWDLLYRLAEGAVTIVVTTAYMDEAERCARVHLIDAGRRLAEGEPRAVLRAEGAANFDELFLKRAAAVR
;
A
#
# COMPACT_ATOMS: atom_id res chain seq x y z
N MET A 1 -8.23 13.00 -9.88
CA MET A 1 -8.17 11.52 -10.01
C MET A 1 -9.36 10.93 -9.26
N ARG A 2 -9.82 9.76 -9.64
CA ARG A 2 -11.02 9.17 -9.07
C ARG A 2 -10.60 7.91 -8.32
N GLY A 3 -10.98 7.79 -7.05
CA GLY A 3 -10.57 6.66 -6.22
C GLY A 3 -11.26 5.34 -6.61
N VAL A 4 -10.61 4.23 -6.36
CA VAL A 4 -11.16 2.89 -6.53
C VAL A 4 -11.66 2.38 -5.19
N GLY A 5 -12.95 2.01 -5.12
CA GLY A 5 -13.50 1.29 -3.98
C GLY A 5 -13.24 -0.22 -4.13
N ILE A 6 -13.03 -0.90 -3.00
CA ILE A 6 -12.77 -2.34 -2.98
C ILE A 6 -13.63 -2.98 -1.91
N THR A 7 -14.35 -4.05 -2.27
CA THR A 7 -15.04 -4.94 -1.32
C THR A 7 -14.50 -6.35 -1.48
N ALA A 8 -13.89 -6.84 -0.44
CA ALA A 8 -13.44 -8.23 -0.30
C ALA A 8 -14.40 -8.99 0.61
N LYS A 9 -14.92 -10.15 0.18
CA LYS A 9 -15.86 -10.97 0.95
C LYS A 9 -15.34 -12.39 1.12
N ASP A 10 -15.23 -12.83 2.36
CA ASP A 10 -14.82 -14.19 2.80
C ASP A 10 -13.59 -14.73 2.04
N LEU A 11 -12.58 -13.90 1.86
CA LEU A 11 -11.38 -14.30 1.14
C LEU A 11 -10.59 -15.34 1.93
N ARG A 12 -10.36 -16.48 1.30
CA ARG A 12 -9.55 -17.58 1.83
C ARG A 12 -8.38 -17.87 0.92
N LYS A 13 -7.21 -18.10 1.52
CA LYS A 13 -6.01 -18.50 0.78
C LYS A 13 -5.09 -19.34 1.64
N LYS A 14 -4.73 -20.53 1.14
CA LYS A 14 -3.67 -21.35 1.70
C LYS A 14 -2.37 -21.14 0.93
N LEU A 15 -1.26 -21.09 1.63
CA LEU A 15 0.10 -21.10 1.09
C LEU A 15 0.82 -22.32 1.67
N GLY A 16 0.86 -23.41 0.91
CA GLY A 16 1.27 -24.70 1.44
C GLY A 16 0.34 -25.15 2.58
N PRO A 17 0.88 -25.55 3.76
CA PRO A 17 0.07 -25.97 4.90
C PRO A 17 -0.58 -24.80 5.65
N ASN A 18 -0.13 -23.56 5.44
CA ASN A 18 -0.52 -22.40 6.23
C ASN A 18 -1.76 -21.71 5.64
N GLN A 19 -2.76 -21.42 6.49
CA GLN A 19 -3.92 -20.59 6.14
C GLN A 19 -3.53 -19.12 6.24
N ALA A 20 -3.16 -18.51 5.10
CA ALA A 20 -2.75 -17.11 5.06
C ALA A 20 -3.93 -16.12 5.13
N LEU A 21 -5.09 -16.49 4.53
CA LEU A 21 -6.36 -15.75 4.65
C LEU A 21 -7.44 -16.71 5.10
N GLY A 22 -8.04 -16.47 6.25
CA GLY A 22 -8.99 -17.35 6.93
C GLY A 22 -10.47 -16.94 6.81
N GLY A 23 -10.86 -16.26 5.71
CA GLY A 23 -12.19 -15.71 5.53
C GLY A 23 -12.25 -14.22 5.82
N VAL A 24 -11.27 -13.47 5.30
CA VAL A 24 -11.17 -12.01 5.49
C VAL A 24 -12.23 -11.31 4.66
N SER A 25 -13.00 -10.44 5.33
CA SER A 25 -13.95 -9.53 4.67
C SER A 25 -13.60 -8.10 5.06
N LEU A 26 -13.27 -7.25 4.08
CA LEU A 26 -12.81 -5.86 4.25
C LEU A 26 -13.39 -4.97 3.15
N ASP A 27 -13.71 -3.73 3.53
CA ASP A 27 -14.19 -2.70 2.62
C ASP A 27 -13.24 -1.49 2.62
N PHE A 28 -12.79 -1.07 1.42
CA PHE A 28 -11.94 0.09 1.24
C PHE A 28 -12.71 1.16 0.46
N GLU A 29 -12.97 2.26 1.13
CA GLU A 29 -13.66 3.41 0.55
C GLU A 29 -12.77 4.13 -0.46
N PRO A 30 -13.32 4.59 -1.60
CA PRO A 30 -12.53 5.26 -2.63
C PRO A 30 -11.94 6.59 -2.15
N GLY A 31 -10.74 6.91 -2.61
CA GLY A 31 -10.08 8.19 -2.35
C GLY A 31 -9.57 8.38 -0.92
N MET A 32 -9.45 7.31 -0.14
CA MET A 32 -8.97 7.36 1.24
C MET A 32 -7.64 6.64 1.42
N LEU A 33 -6.93 7.01 2.49
CA LEU A 33 -5.74 6.34 2.98
C LEU A 33 -6.13 5.29 4.03
N HIS A 34 -6.04 4.03 3.66
CA HIS A 34 -6.35 2.88 4.49
C HIS A 34 -5.08 2.24 5.05
N GLY A 35 -5.09 1.90 6.33
CA GLY A 35 -4.05 1.09 6.97
C GLY A 35 -4.54 -0.34 7.19
N MET A 36 -3.85 -1.33 6.65
CA MET A 36 -4.02 -2.72 7.02
C MET A 36 -2.91 -3.09 8.00
N ILE A 37 -3.25 -3.16 9.28
CA ILE A 37 -2.32 -3.27 10.38
C ILE A 37 -2.34 -4.68 10.96
N GLY A 38 -1.19 -5.21 11.30
CA GLY A 38 -1.09 -6.53 11.92
C GLY A 38 0.34 -7.05 11.96
N PRO A 39 0.64 -8.06 12.78
CA PRO A 39 1.97 -8.60 12.91
C PRO A 39 2.47 -9.28 11.63
N ASP A 40 3.73 -9.69 11.65
CA ASP A 40 4.28 -10.53 10.58
C ASP A 40 3.51 -11.85 10.54
N GLY A 41 3.21 -12.29 9.31
CA GLY A 41 2.40 -13.50 9.11
C GLY A 41 0.87 -13.29 9.23
N ALA A 42 0.37 -12.10 9.56
CA ALA A 42 -1.07 -11.83 9.67
C ALA A 42 -1.86 -11.99 8.36
N GLY A 43 -1.17 -12.10 7.21
CA GLY A 43 -1.81 -12.25 5.89
C GLY A 43 -1.83 -10.99 5.04
N LYS A 44 -1.24 -9.86 5.49
CA LYS A 44 -1.24 -8.55 4.81
C LYS A 44 -0.76 -8.63 3.36
N THR A 45 0.46 -9.11 3.14
CA THR A 45 1.05 -9.30 1.79
C THR A 45 0.21 -10.21 0.90
N THR A 46 -0.31 -11.30 1.46
CA THR A 46 -1.17 -12.25 0.74
C THR A 46 -2.45 -11.56 0.27
N PHE A 47 -3.05 -10.74 1.12
CA PHE A 47 -4.23 -9.97 0.78
C PHE A 47 -3.95 -8.98 -0.35
N LEU A 48 -2.90 -8.14 -0.25
CA LEU A 48 -2.53 -7.20 -1.31
C LEU A 48 -2.23 -7.90 -2.64
N ARG A 49 -1.50 -9.00 -2.62
CA ARG A 49 -1.22 -9.79 -3.84
C ARG A 49 -2.48 -10.38 -4.44
N THR A 50 -3.46 -10.73 -3.62
CA THR A 50 -4.76 -11.22 -4.09
C THR A 50 -5.55 -10.08 -4.74
N LEU A 51 -5.55 -8.87 -4.17
CA LEU A 51 -6.16 -7.67 -4.78
C LEU A 51 -5.55 -7.35 -6.14
N MET A 52 -4.22 -7.49 -6.28
CA MET A 52 -3.50 -7.26 -7.54
C MET A 52 -3.69 -8.38 -8.59
N GLY A 53 -4.40 -9.45 -8.24
CA GLY A 53 -4.53 -10.63 -9.10
C GLY A 53 -3.24 -11.43 -9.27
N LEU A 54 -2.21 -11.17 -8.43
CA LEU A 54 -0.95 -11.94 -8.41
C LEU A 54 -1.11 -13.28 -7.71
N LEU A 55 -2.12 -13.40 -6.85
CA LEU A 55 -2.53 -14.64 -6.19
C LEU A 55 -4.02 -14.85 -6.40
N ARG A 56 -4.41 -16.04 -6.85
CA ARG A 56 -5.82 -16.42 -6.91
C ARG A 56 -6.29 -16.85 -5.52
N PRO A 57 -7.38 -16.31 -4.99
CA PRO A 57 -7.97 -16.82 -3.75
C PRO A 57 -8.52 -18.23 -3.96
N ASP A 58 -8.55 -19.03 -2.89
CA ASP A 58 -9.13 -20.38 -2.93
C ASP A 58 -10.67 -20.31 -2.87
N SER A 59 -11.20 -19.30 -2.15
CA SER A 59 -12.62 -18.96 -2.13
C SER A 59 -12.82 -17.49 -1.73
N GLY A 60 -14.07 -17.02 -1.81
CA GLY A 60 -14.45 -15.63 -1.61
C GLY A 60 -14.47 -14.83 -2.91
N ALA A 61 -14.78 -13.55 -2.80
CA ALA A 61 -14.91 -12.65 -3.95
C ALA A 61 -14.30 -11.28 -3.67
N ILE A 62 -13.79 -10.64 -4.72
CA ILE A 62 -13.35 -9.25 -4.70
C ILE A 62 -14.16 -8.51 -5.76
N THR A 63 -14.74 -7.41 -5.37
CA THR A 63 -15.42 -6.48 -6.28
C THR A 63 -14.75 -5.11 -6.19
N PHE A 64 -14.68 -4.45 -7.33
CA PHE A 64 -14.11 -3.11 -7.43
C PHE A 64 -15.17 -2.14 -7.94
N THR A 65 -15.07 -0.90 -7.50
CA THR A 65 -15.85 0.22 -8.03
C THR A 65 -14.93 1.34 -8.47
N LEU A 66 -15.28 2.01 -9.56
CA LEU A 66 -14.65 3.25 -10.01
C LEU A 66 -15.76 4.26 -10.25
N ASP A 67 -15.67 5.43 -9.62
CA ASP A 67 -16.73 6.46 -9.68
C ASP A 67 -18.11 5.96 -9.21
N GLY A 68 -18.15 5.04 -8.25
CA GLY A 68 -19.38 4.46 -7.72
C GLY A 68 -20.00 3.37 -8.59
N ALA A 69 -19.48 3.13 -9.79
CA ALA A 69 -19.92 2.04 -10.66
C ALA A 69 -19.05 0.80 -10.54
N ALA A 70 -19.64 -0.39 -10.69
CA ALA A 70 -18.89 -1.64 -10.73
C ALA A 70 -17.86 -1.60 -11.85
N ALA A 71 -16.64 -2.00 -11.55
CA ALA A 71 -15.52 -1.95 -12.48
C ALA A 71 -14.92 -3.34 -12.71
N ASP A 72 -14.65 -3.67 -13.97
CA ASP A 72 -13.95 -4.88 -14.34
C ASP A 72 -12.48 -4.78 -13.96
N PHE A 73 -11.95 -5.84 -13.36
CA PHE A 73 -10.54 -5.94 -12.96
C PHE A 73 -9.57 -5.70 -14.13
N ALA A 74 -9.86 -6.22 -15.32
CA ALA A 74 -9.02 -6.03 -16.49
C ALA A 74 -8.89 -4.55 -16.89
N LYS A 75 -9.96 -3.77 -16.72
CA LYS A 75 -9.96 -2.32 -16.98
C LYS A 75 -9.29 -1.53 -15.86
N LEU A 76 -9.34 -2.02 -14.63
CA LEU A 76 -8.72 -1.36 -13.47
C LEU A 76 -7.22 -1.63 -13.37
N ARG A 77 -6.74 -2.78 -13.82
CA ARG A 77 -5.34 -3.18 -13.65
C ARG A 77 -4.32 -2.12 -14.11
N PRO A 78 -4.50 -1.41 -15.25
CA PRO A 78 -3.62 -0.32 -15.65
C PRO A 78 -3.67 0.91 -14.72
N LEU A 79 -4.72 1.03 -13.89
CA LEU A 79 -4.94 2.12 -12.94
C LEU A 79 -4.51 1.74 -11.51
N MET A 80 -3.92 0.56 -11.34
CA MET A 80 -3.46 0.04 -10.06
C MET A 80 -1.94 0.00 -10.04
N ALA A 81 -1.34 0.39 -8.92
CA ALA A 81 0.09 0.22 -8.69
C ALA A 81 0.33 -0.53 -7.37
N TYR A 82 1.39 -1.32 -7.35
CA TYR A 82 1.80 -2.12 -6.21
C TYR A 82 3.29 -1.92 -5.92
N MET A 83 3.60 -1.54 -4.70
CA MET A 83 4.96 -1.48 -4.18
C MET A 83 5.15 -2.65 -3.21
N PRO A 84 5.92 -3.67 -3.58
CA PRO A 84 6.13 -4.83 -2.73
C PRO A 84 7.04 -4.52 -1.53
N GLN A 85 6.93 -5.30 -0.46
CA GLN A 85 7.75 -5.21 0.75
C GLN A 85 9.24 -5.28 0.41
N ARG A 86 9.63 -6.27 -0.41
CA ARG A 86 10.97 -6.38 -0.98
C ARG A 86 10.95 -5.80 -2.39
N GLN A 87 11.53 -4.63 -2.53
CA GLN A 87 11.69 -4.00 -3.82
C GLN A 87 12.88 -4.61 -4.54
N SER A 88 12.68 -4.96 -5.80
CA SER A 88 13.73 -5.48 -6.68
C SER A 88 14.10 -4.40 -7.69
N LEU A 89 14.63 -3.26 -7.20
CA LEU A 89 15.22 -2.25 -8.06
C LEU A 89 16.61 -2.71 -8.49
N TYR A 90 17.01 -2.39 -9.71
CA TYR A 90 18.31 -2.74 -10.28
C TYR A 90 19.41 -1.91 -9.60
N ALA A 91 20.29 -2.57 -8.85
CA ALA A 91 21.29 -1.89 -8.01
C ALA A 91 22.22 -0.96 -8.80
N ASP A 92 22.48 -1.30 -10.05
CA ASP A 92 23.41 -0.57 -10.94
C ASP A 92 22.76 0.59 -11.69
N LEU A 93 21.43 0.61 -11.79
CA LEU A 93 20.71 1.72 -12.41
C LEU A 93 20.58 2.89 -11.45
N SER A 94 20.78 4.09 -11.97
CA SER A 94 20.52 5.35 -11.25
C SER A 94 19.03 5.61 -11.06
N ILE A 95 18.67 6.60 -10.25
CA ILE A 95 17.28 7.06 -10.09
C ILE A 95 16.70 7.44 -11.44
N GLY A 96 17.43 8.23 -12.25
CA GLY A 96 16.99 8.66 -13.56
C GLY A 96 16.71 7.47 -14.49
N GLU A 97 17.67 6.55 -14.60
CA GLU A 97 17.56 5.35 -15.44
C GLU A 97 16.39 4.43 -15.01
N HIS A 98 16.08 4.33 -13.70
CA HIS A 98 14.90 3.61 -13.25
C HIS A 98 13.62 4.27 -13.77
N LEU A 99 13.51 5.60 -13.66
CA LEU A 99 12.33 6.32 -14.13
C LEU A 99 12.17 6.19 -15.64
N ASP A 100 13.28 6.26 -16.40
CA ASP A 100 13.28 6.05 -17.85
C ASP A 100 12.83 4.62 -18.19
N PHE A 101 13.40 3.61 -17.52
CA PHE A 101 13.03 2.20 -17.70
C PHE A 101 11.53 1.95 -17.44
N PHE A 102 10.99 2.45 -16.34
CA PHE A 102 9.57 2.28 -16.04
C PHE A 102 8.67 3.09 -16.96
N SER A 103 9.11 4.26 -17.40
CA SER A 103 8.40 5.05 -18.42
C SER A 103 8.23 4.28 -19.73
N ASP A 104 9.32 3.65 -20.20
CA ASP A 104 9.29 2.81 -21.41
C ASP A 104 8.42 1.56 -21.23
N LEU A 105 8.53 0.90 -20.06
CA LEU A 105 7.71 -0.26 -19.72
C LEU A 105 6.22 0.07 -19.73
N TYR A 106 5.85 1.24 -19.23
CA TYR A 106 4.47 1.73 -19.19
C TYR A 106 4.05 2.44 -20.47
N ARG A 107 4.97 2.62 -21.43
CA ARG A 107 4.74 3.30 -22.71
C ARG A 107 4.16 4.71 -22.51
N LEU A 108 4.72 5.46 -21.57
CA LEU A 108 4.28 6.82 -21.31
C LEU A 108 4.66 7.76 -22.47
N PRO A 109 3.76 8.66 -22.90
CA PRO A 109 4.12 9.74 -23.80
C PRO A 109 5.25 10.60 -23.23
N LYS A 110 6.19 11.04 -24.05
CA LYS A 110 7.40 11.75 -23.61
C LYS A 110 7.12 13.02 -22.83
N ASP A 111 6.13 13.78 -23.25
CA ASP A 111 5.68 15.01 -22.57
C ASP A 111 5.07 14.71 -21.20
N VAL A 112 4.23 13.68 -21.10
CA VAL A 112 3.65 13.20 -19.84
C VAL A 112 4.74 12.72 -18.89
N TYR A 113 5.69 11.95 -19.40
CA TYR A 113 6.83 11.45 -18.63
C TYR A 113 7.68 12.61 -18.09
N ALA A 114 8.07 13.57 -18.93
CA ALA A 114 8.92 14.68 -18.52
C ALA A 114 8.28 15.49 -17.36
N ALA A 115 6.99 15.80 -17.48
CA ALA A 115 6.26 16.50 -16.43
C ALA A 115 6.21 15.69 -15.12
N ARG A 116 5.89 14.40 -15.18
CA ARG A 116 5.81 13.54 -14.00
C ARG A 116 7.15 13.29 -13.34
N ARG A 117 8.19 13.05 -14.13
CA ARG A 117 9.55 12.88 -13.65
C ARG A 117 9.98 14.09 -12.81
N ALA A 118 9.76 15.30 -13.33
CA ALA A 118 10.08 16.53 -12.62
C ALA A 118 9.28 16.67 -11.30
N GLU A 119 7.98 16.42 -11.36
CA GLU A 119 7.10 16.46 -10.17
C GLU A 119 7.53 15.44 -9.11
N LEU A 120 7.72 14.17 -9.49
CA LEU A 120 8.08 13.10 -8.56
C LEU A 120 9.45 13.34 -7.92
N LEU A 121 10.45 13.75 -8.69
CA LEU A 121 11.76 14.13 -8.16
C LEU A 121 11.63 15.25 -7.12
N LYS A 122 10.89 16.31 -7.44
CA LYS A 122 10.67 17.45 -6.56
C LYS A 122 9.97 17.05 -5.25
N VAL A 123 8.85 16.33 -5.31
CA VAL A 123 8.09 15.96 -4.10
C VAL A 123 8.83 14.98 -3.21
N THR A 124 9.68 14.12 -3.79
CA THR A 124 10.54 13.18 -3.04
C THR A 124 11.84 13.80 -2.57
N ARG A 125 12.20 15.00 -3.05
CA ARG A 125 13.48 15.68 -2.80
C ARG A 125 14.69 14.87 -3.28
N LEU A 126 14.56 14.20 -4.42
CA LEU A 126 15.62 13.38 -5.02
C LEU A 126 16.24 14.02 -6.28
N GLU A 127 15.96 15.29 -6.57
CA GLU A 127 16.42 16.01 -7.78
C GLU A 127 17.94 16.02 -7.92
N SER A 128 18.66 16.23 -6.80
CA SER A 128 20.14 16.27 -6.79
C SER A 128 20.80 14.88 -6.78
N PHE A 129 20.01 13.80 -6.80
CA PHE A 129 20.50 12.43 -6.70
C PHE A 129 20.15 11.58 -7.92
N THR A 130 19.67 12.19 -9.00
CA THR A 130 19.20 11.48 -10.22
C THR A 130 20.21 10.52 -10.80
N ASP A 131 21.50 10.85 -10.75
CA ASP A 131 22.58 10.02 -11.30
C ASP A 131 23.13 8.99 -10.29
N ARG A 132 22.55 8.95 -9.06
CA ARG A 132 23.02 8.01 -8.03
C ARG A 132 22.43 6.62 -8.27
N PRO A 133 23.27 5.56 -8.36
CA PRO A 133 22.82 4.19 -8.47
C PRO A 133 21.97 3.76 -7.27
N ALA A 134 20.91 2.94 -7.54
CA ALA A 134 19.99 2.48 -6.50
C ALA A 134 20.70 1.73 -5.36
N GLY A 135 21.73 0.96 -5.66
CA GLY A 135 22.53 0.26 -4.66
C GLY A 135 23.34 1.17 -3.71
N LYS A 136 23.45 2.48 -4.02
CA LYS A 136 24.13 3.49 -3.19
C LYS A 136 23.15 4.44 -2.49
N LEU A 137 21.85 4.19 -2.55
CA LEU A 137 20.82 4.98 -1.88
C LEU A 137 20.71 4.58 -0.40
N SER A 138 20.32 5.54 0.45
CA SER A 138 19.88 5.19 1.80
C SER A 138 18.55 4.41 1.74
N GLY A 139 18.19 3.68 2.81
CA GLY A 139 16.94 2.93 2.85
C GLY A 139 15.70 3.80 2.53
N GLY A 140 15.64 5.01 3.10
CA GLY A 140 14.56 5.95 2.80
C GLY A 140 14.54 6.43 1.35
N MET A 141 15.70 6.76 0.76
CA MET A 141 15.79 7.13 -0.65
C MET A 141 15.39 5.97 -1.57
N TYR A 142 15.81 4.76 -1.24
CA TYR A 142 15.47 3.55 -1.99
C TYR A 142 13.94 3.30 -1.99
N LYS A 143 13.29 3.46 -0.84
CA LYS A 143 11.82 3.35 -0.71
C LYS A 143 11.10 4.44 -1.50
N LYS A 144 11.61 5.69 -1.46
CA LYS A 144 11.08 6.79 -2.27
C LYS A 144 11.20 6.51 -3.77
N LEU A 145 12.33 5.96 -4.23
CA LEU A 145 12.50 5.57 -5.64
C LEU A 145 11.45 4.50 -6.05
N GLY A 146 11.25 3.47 -5.22
CA GLY A 146 10.21 2.47 -5.50
C GLY A 146 8.80 3.05 -5.59
N LEU A 147 8.49 4.01 -4.70
CA LEU A 147 7.21 4.73 -4.77
C LEU A 147 7.11 5.59 -6.04
N MET A 148 8.18 6.29 -6.44
CA MET A 148 8.20 7.05 -7.70
C MET A 148 7.91 6.16 -8.91
N CYS A 149 8.55 5.00 -9.00
CA CYS A 149 8.30 4.04 -10.08
C CYS A 149 6.83 3.59 -10.12
N ALA A 150 6.21 3.35 -8.95
CA ALA A 150 4.80 2.99 -8.86
C ALA A 150 3.86 4.15 -9.26
N LEU A 151 4.27 5.40 -9.01
CA LEU A 151 3.46 6.59 -9.27
C LEU A 151 3.54 7.10 -10.72
N LEU A 152 4.51 6.66 -11.52
CA LEU A 152 4.67 7.10 -12.90
C LEU A 152 3.39 6.93 -13.75
N GLN A 153 2.60 5.89 -13.51
CA GLN A 153 1.34 5.65 -14.23
C GLN A 153 0.16 6.50 -13.73
N SER A 154 0.32 7.32 -12.68
CA SER A 154 -0.78 8.01 -11.97
C SER A 154 -1.92 7.06 -11.60
N PRO A 155 -1.66 6.08 -10.74
CA PRO A 155 -2.65 5.08 -10.39
C PRO A 155 -3.85 5.71 -9.65
N ASN A 156 -5.03 5.09 -9.81
CA ASN A 156 -6.22 5.40 -9.01
C ASN A 156 -6.27 4.57 -7.71
N LEU A 157 -5.54 3.44 -7.70
CA LEU A 157 -5.34 2.58 -6.52
C LEU A 157 -3.85 2.30 -6.33
N LEU A 158 -3.33 2.66 -5.17
CA LEU A 158 -1.94 2.43 -4.77
C LEU A 158 -1.89 1.47 -3.58
N LEU A 159 -1.27 0.32 -3.78
CA LEU A 159 -1.09 -0.71 -2.75
C LEU A 159 0.38 -0.73 -2.32
N LEU A 160 0.65 -0.48 -1.04
CA LEU A 160 1.99 -0.36 -0.47
C LEU A 160 2.18 -1.44 0.61
N ASP A 161 3.09 -2.36 0.34
CA ASP A 161 3.36 -3.47 1.25
C ASP A 161 4.57 -3.16 2.15
N GLU A 162 4.30 -2.80 3.40
CA GLU A 162 5.28 -2.40 4.42
C GLU A 162 6.32 -1.38 3.91
N PRO A 163 5.86 -0.24 3.36
CA PRO A 163 6.75 0.68 2.67
C PRO A 163 7.78 1.34 3.58
N THR A 164 7.50 1.43 4.88
CA THR A 164 8.33 2.10 5.89
C THR A 164 9.18 1.13 6.72
N ASN A 165 9.07 -0.18 6.46
CA ASN A 165 9.84 -1.17 7.19
C ASN A 165 11.35 -1.01 6.92
N GLY A 166 12.15 -0.96 8.01
CA GLY A 166 13.59 -0.78 7.95
C GLY A 166 14.06 0.63 7.58
N VAL A 167 13.17 1.62 7.64
CA VAL A 167 13.47 3.04 7.36
C VAL A 167 13.65 3.79 8.68
N ASP A 168 14.63 4.69 8.73
CA ASP A 168 14.88 5.55 9.89
C ASP A 168 13.67 6.47 10.19
N PRO A 169 13.52 6.97 11.43
CA PRO A 169 12.33 7.75 11.83
C PRO A 169 12.09 9.02 11.01
N ILE A 170 13.15 9.70 10.55
CA ILE A 170 13.04 10.94 9.77
C ILE A 170 12.53 10.61 8.37
N SER A 171 13.17 9.66 7.69
CA SER A 171 12.74 9.20 6.36
C SER A 171 11.34 8.59 6.38
N ARG A 172 10.96 7.88 7.47
CA ARG A 172 9.63 7.35 7.68
C ARG A 172 8.58 8.47 7.76
N ARG A 173 8.84 9.54 8.51
CA ARG A 173 7.97 10.71 8.57
C ARG A 173 7.80 11.36 7.20
N GLU A 174 8.91 11.60 6.49
CA GLU A 174 8.86 12.17 5.14
C GLU A 174 8.06 11.30 4.15
N PHE A 175 8.14 9.98 4.29
CA PHE A 175 7.37 9.05 3.47
C PHE A 175 5.86 9.19 3.74
N TRP A 176 5.45 9.29 5.00
CA TRP A 176 4.06 9.53 5.37
C TRP A 176 3.54 10.90 4.89
N ASP A 177 4.34 11.95 5.00
CA ASP A 177 3.99 13.28 4.46
C ASP A 177 3.74 13.22 2.94
N LEU A 178 4.47 12.37 2.23
CA LEU A 178 4.28 12.13 0.82
C LEU A 178 2.94 11.40 0.55
N LEU A 179 2.60 10.38 1.35
CA LEU A 179 1.32 9.68 1.23
C LEU A 179 0.12 10.60 1.49
N TYR A 180 0.20 11.51 2.45
CA TYR A 180 -0.86 12.49 2.71
C TYR A 180 -1.11 13.38 1.50
N ARG A 181 -0.07 13.91 0.87
CA ARG A 181 -0.21 14.72 -0.36
C ARG A 181 -0.85 13.92 -1.51
N LEU A 182 -0.52 12.64 -1.64
CA LEU A 182 -1.13 11.77 -2.64
C LEU A 182 -2.61 11.51 -2.35
N ALA A 183 -2.98 11.35 -1.08
CA ALA A 183 -4.36 11.14 -0.67
C ALA A 183 -5.25 12.37 -0.95
N GLU A 184 -4.73 13.60 -0.89
CA GLU A 184 -5.45 14.81 -1.29
C GLU A 184 -5.91 14.77 -2.76
N GLY A 185 -5.23 14.00 -3.61
CA GLY A 185 -5.55 13.77 -5.02
C GLY A 185 -6.65 12.74 -5.29
N ALA A 186 -7.39 12.30 -4.26
CA ALA A 186 -8.44 11.28 -4.34
C ALA A 186 -7.97 9.89 -4.84
N VAL A 187 -6.69 9.59 -4.72
CA VAL A 187 -6.16 8.23 -4.92
C VAL A 187 -6.53 7.36 -3.74
N THR A 188 -7.04 6.16 -3.98
CA THR A 188 -7.20 5.17 -2.91
C THR A 188 -5.84 4.57 -2.59
N ILE A 189 -5.41 4.67 -1.34
CA ILE A 189 -4.11 4.17 -0.90
C ILE A 189 -4.36 3.11 0.18
N VAL A 190 -3.78 1.93 0.01
CA VAL A 190 -3.77 0.88 1.04
C VAL A 190 -2.32 0.63 1.45
N VAL A 191 -2.01 0.92 2.70
CA VAL A 191 -0.69 0.69 3.30
C VAL A 191 -0.77 -0.50 4.24
N THR A 192 0.08 -1.50 4.07
CA THR A 192 0.25 -2.52 5.11
C THR A 192 1.40 -2.16 6.03
N THR A 193 1.28 -2.45 7.31
CA THR A 193 2.36 -2.25 8.28
C THR A 193 2.22 -3.19 9.48
N ALA A 194 3.34 -3.54 10.09
CA ALA A 194 3.39 -4.19 11.40
C ALA A 194 3.49 -3.18 12.55
N TYR A 195 3.73 -1.91 12.25
CA TYR A 195 3.84 -0.86 13.25
C TYR A 195 2.46 -0.35 13.67
N MET A 196 2.06 -0.61 14.92
CA MET A 196 0.74 -0.24 15.43
C MET A 196 0.55 1.27 15.53
N ASP A 197 1.61 2.04 15.76
CA ASP A 197 1.59 3.51 15.79
C ASP A 197 1.26 4.15 14.43
N GLU A 198 1.44 3.42 13.33
CA GLU A 198 1.06 3.88 12.00
C GLU A 198 -0.45 3.81 11.73
N ALA A 199 -1.20 3.05 12.54
CA ALA A 199 -2.65 2.98 12.43
C ALA A 199 -3.32 4.35 12.54
N GLU A 200 -2.88 5.19 13.48
CA GLU A 200 -3.44 6.52 13.70
C GLU A 200 -3.14 7.53 12.57
N ARG A 201 -2.25 7.17 11.65
CA ARG A 201 -1.91 7.96 10.47
C ARG A 201 -2.89 7.78 9.30
N CYS A 202 -3.72 6.75 9.38
CA CYS A 202 -4.65 6.37 8.32
C CYS A 202 -6.04 6.98 8.56
N ALA A 203 -6.80 7.22 7.49
CA ALA A 203 -8.19 7.65 7.59
C ALA A 203 -9.08 6.50 8.09
N ARG A 204 -8.77 5.27 7.69
CA ARG A 204 -9.41 4.04 8.19
C ARG A 204 -8.36 2.96 8.42
N VAL A 205 -8.63 2.11 9.39
CA VAL A 205 -7.77 0.97 9.74
C VAL A 205 -8.53 -0.34 9.63
N HIS A 206 -7.80 -1.36 9.25
CA HIS A 206 -8.20 -2.75 9.19
C HIS A 206 -7.17 -3.55 9.98
N LEU A 207 -7.48 -3.83 11.26
CA LEU A 207 -6.61 -4.62 12.12
C LEU A 207 -6.83 -6.10 11.81
N ILE A 208 -5.76 -6.79 11.43
CA ILE A 208 -5.82 -8.21 11.06
C ILE A 208 -4.80 -9.04 11.83
N ASP A 209 -5.16 -10.27 12.12
CA ASP A 209 -4.26 -11.30 12.66
C ASP A 209 -4.67 -12.68 12.16
N ALA A 210 -3.70 -13.56 11.94
CA ALA A 210 -3.90 -14.95 11.49
C ALA A 210 -4.91 -15.08 10.33
N GLY A 211 -4.85 -14.17 9.37
CA GLY A 211 -5.74 -14.13 8.20
C GLY A 211 -7.19 -13.77 8.52
N ARG A 212 -7.47 -13.12 9.65
CA ARG A 212 -8.82 -12.69 10.07
C ARG A 212 -8.83 -11.22 10.45
N ARG A 213 -9.98 -10.54 10.27
CA ARG A 213 -10.18 -9.18 10.75
C ARG A 213 -10.45 -9.19 12.26
N LEU A 214 -9.70 -8.39 13.02
CA LEU A 214 -9.92 -8.15 14.44
C LEU A 214 -10.76 -6.92 14.71
N ALA A 215 -10.48 -5.81 14.00
CA ALA A 215 -11.22 -4.55 14.11
C ALA A 215 -11.13 -3.77 12.79
N GLU A 216 -12.07 -2.84 12.58
CA GLU A 216 -12.12 -1.99 11.38
C GLU A 216 -12.84 -0.68 11.70
N GLY A 217 -12.36 0.43 11.14
CA GLY A 217 -13.03 1.73 11.25
C GLY A 217 -12.08 2.92 11.26
N GLU A 218 -12.61 4.08 11.63
CA GLU A 218 -11.80 5.27 11.91
C GLU A 218 -10.95 5.00 13.18
N PRO A 219 -9.63 5.31 13.17
CA PRO A 219 -8.73 4.90 14.25
C PRO A 219 -9.21 5.23 15.67
N ARG A 220 -9.59 6.49 15.90
CA ARG A 220 -10.04 6.93 17.22
C ARG A 220 -11.38 6.32 17.62
N ALA A 221 -12.27 6.09 16.66
CA ALA A 221 -13.55 5.44 16.92
C ALA A 221 -13.35 3.98 17.31
N VAL A 222 -12.43 3.28 16.64
CA VAL A 222 -12.06 1.89 16.97
C VAL A 222 -11.48 1.80 18.35
N LEU A 223 -10.51 2.66 18.72
CA LEU A 223 -9.92 2.67 20.08
C LEU A 223 -10.96 2.94 21.17
N ARG A 224 -11.86 3.91 20.95
CA ARG A 224 -12.95 4.21 21.91
C ARG A 224 -13.90 3.03 22.07
N ALA A 225 -14.34 2.42 20.98
CA ALA A 225 -15.26 1.27 21.01
C ALA A 225 -14.68 0.06 21.74
N GLU A 226 -13.37 -0.13 21.65
CA GLU A 226 -12.65 -1.25 22.26
C GLU A 226 -12.11 -0.93 23.68
N GLY A 227 -12.26 0.33 24.14
CA GLY A 227 -11.75 0.77 25.43
C GLY A 227 -10.23 0.60 25.53
N ALA A 228 -9.50 0.87 24.45
CA ALA A 228 -8.05 0.75 24.36
C ALA A 228 -7.40 2.13 24.23
N ALA A 229 -6.25 2.31 24.89
CA ALA A 229 -5.52 3.57 24.83
C ALA A 229 -4.75 3.74 23.51
N ASN A 230 -4.34 2.64 22.87
CA ASN A 230 -3.61 2.61 21.61
C ASN A 230 -3.81 1.26 20.89
N PHE A 231 -3.29 1.15 19.67
CA PHE A 231 -3.45 -0.05 18.86
C PHE A 231 -2.64 -1.26 19.36
N ASP A 232 -1.55 -1.05 20.09
CA ASP A 232 -0.80 -2.15 20.74
C ASP A 232 -1.67 -2.83 21.80
N GLU A 233 -2.31 -2.04 22.66
CA GLU A 233 -3.23 -2.56 23.69
C GLU A 233 -4.45 -3.25 23.05
N LEU A 234 -5.04 -2.64 22.02
CA LEU A 234 -6.15 -3.21 21.28
C LEU A 234 -5.78 -4.57 20.67
N PHE A 235 -4.61 -4.63 20.01
CA PHE A 235 -4.13 -5.86 19.42
C PHE A 235 -3.96 -6.97 20.46
N LEU A 236 -3.32 -6.69 21.58
CA LEU A 236 -3.11 -7.66 22.65
C LEU A 236 -4.43 -8.19 23.23
N LYS A 237 -5.42 -7.31 23.46
CA LYS A 237 -6.76 -7.71 23.92
C LYS A 237 -7.45 -8.65 22.92
N ARG A 238 -7.44 -8.32 21.64
CA ARG A 238 -8.14 -9.08 20.60
C ARG A 238 -7.42 -10.38 20.21
N ALA A 239 -6.10 -10.37 20.15
CA ALA A 239 -5.31 -11.57 19.87
C ALA A 239 -5.42 -12.61 20.99
N ALA A 240 -5.55 -12.18 22.25
CA ALA A 240 -5.79 -13.09 23.37
C ALA A 240 -7.19 -13.74 23.32
N ALA A 241 -8.19 -13.06 22.77
CA ALA A 241 -9.56 -13.59 22.65
C ALA A 241 -9.73 -14.60 21.49
N VAL A 242 -8.78 -14.69 20.57
CA VAL A 242 -8.83 -15.56 19.38
C VAL A 242 -8.01 -16.86 19.57
N ARG A 243 -7.14 -16.90 20.57
CA ARG A 243 -6.35 -18.07 20.99
C ARG A 243 -7.10 -18.88 22.05
#